data_16784f83e991e5a116563ed5f54e85c3
#
_entry.id   16784f83e991e5a116563ed5f54e85c3
#
_cell.length_a   1.000
_cell.length_b   1.000
_cell.length_c   1.000
_cell.angle_alpha   90.00
_cell.angle_beta   90.00
_cell.angle_gamma   90.00
#
_symmetry.space_group_name_H-M   'P 1'
#
loop_
_entity.id
_entity.type
_entity.pdbx_description
1 polymer ?
#
loop_
_entity_poly.entity_id
_entity_poly.type
_entity_poly.pdbx_seq_one_letter_code
_entity_poly.pdbx_strand_id
1 'polypeptide(L)'
;MKYDLHMHTHYSKCSNLKPRTILKLAKKHSLDGIAITDHHETKGALEVKKLNKDKDFEVIVGEEVSTNFGDVLVYYLNKKIDEIDFYEVVEEARKQNALISIAHPFRTTLVHDHKFQLPLEKVRNKIDAVECFNARTLPGDNAKANIAASSLNIAKTAGSDSHFFFEIGTAYTIFDSDLRTALKKKETRVDGTIKFGAFGGALSYIRKRML
;
A
#
# COMPACT_ATOMS: atom_id res chain seq x y z
N MET A 1 -13.09 -9.17 -7.05
CA MET A 1 -12.90 -7.74 -6.73
C MET A 1 -11.48 -7.32 -7.07
N LYS A 2 -11.27 -6.05 -7.36
CA LYS A 2 -10.01 -5.48 -7.81
C LYS A 2 -9.71 -4.20 -7.00
N TYR A 3 -8.72 -4.25 -6.09
CA TYR A 3 -8.38 -3.15 -5.19
C TYR A 3 -6.95 -2.67 -5.40
N ASP A 4 -6.76 -1.34 -5.49
CA ASP A 4 -5.44 -0.70 -5.37
C ASP A 4 -5.18 -0.44 -3.88
N LEU A 5 -4.21 -1.15 -3.30
CA LEU A 5 -4.01 -1.18 -1.85
C LEU A 5 -2.87 -0.27 -1.36
N HIS A 6 -2.32 0.59 -2.23
CA HIS A 6 -1.25 1.50 -1.86
C HIS A 6 -1.36 2.82 -2.63
N MET A 7 -1.89 3.86 -1.99
CA MET A 7 -2.12 5.16 -2.61
C MET A 7 -1.91 6.30 -1.62
N HIS A 8 -1.39 7.43 -2.11
CA HIS A 8 -1.12 8.61 -1.31
C HIS A 8 -1.96 9.80 -1.75
N THR A 9 -2.43 10.58 -0.79
CA THR A 9 -3.09 11.87 -1.02
C THR A 9 -2.11 13.03 -0.82
N HIS A 10 -2.59 14.25 -1.01
CA HIS A 10 -1.81 15.46 -0.73
C HIS A 10 -1.46 15.68 0.75
N TYR A 11 -1.97 14.82 1.66
CA TYR A 11 -1.53 14.80 3.06
C TYR A 11 -0.12 14.20 3.20
N SER A 12 0.32 13.38 2.25
CA SER A 12 1.72 12.99 2.08
C SER A 12 2.46 14.07 1.28
N LYS A 13 3.52 14.66 1.82
CA LYS A 13 4.29 15.76 1.16
C LYS A 13 4.77 15.42 -0.25
N CYS A 14 5.03 14.15 -0.54
CA CYS A 14 5.49 13.65 -1.85
C CYS A 14 4.37 13.53 -2.89
N SER A 15 3.08 13.63 -2.50
CA SER A 15 1.93 13.47 -3.39
C SER A 15 1.17 14.78 -3.61
N ASN A 16 0.54 14.94 -4.79
CA ASN A 16 -0.36 16.05 -5.10
C ASN A 16 -1.82 15.61 -5.29
N LEU A 17 -2.14 14.37 -5.01
CA LEU A 17 -3.46 13.80 -5.29
C LEU A 17 -4.52 14.32 -4.33
N LYS A 18 -5.54 14.93 -4.91
CA LYS A 18 -6.73 15.36 -4.15
C LYS A 18 -7.70 14.18 -3.97
N PRO A 19 -8.34 14.02 -2.80
CA PRO A 19 -9.30 12.97 -2.51
C PRO A 19 -10.38 12.75 -3.58
N ARG A 20 -10.98 13.84 -4.10
CA ARG A 20 -11.98 13.76 -5.18
C ARG A 20 -11.41 13.19 -6.49
N THR A 21 -10.15 13.53 -6.80
CA THR A 21 -9.48 13.04 -8.02
C THR A 21 -9.23 11.54 -7.90
N ILE A 22 -8.79 11.07 -6.73
CA ILE A 22 -8.56 9.64 -6.45
C ILE A 22 -9.85 8.85 -6.68
N LEU A 23 -10.96 9.22 -6.03
CA LEU A 23 -12.24 8.52 -6.20
C LEU A 23 -12.70 8.46 -7.65
N LYS A 24 -12.63 9.60 -8.34
CA LYS A 24 -13.04 9.68 -9.76
C LYS A 24 -12.21 8.74 -10.63
N LEU A 25 -10.89 8.75 -10.47
CA LEU A 25 -9.99 7.96 -11.32
C LEU A 25 -9.99 6.48 -10.95
N ALA A 26 -10.05 6.13 -9.67
CA ALA A 26 -10.15 4.75 -9.23
C ALA A 26 -11.37 4.05 -9.84
N LYS A 27 -12.54 4.70 -9.80
CA LYS A 27 -13.76 4.20 -10.45
C LYS A 27 -13.63 4.15 -11.97
N LYS A 28 -12.99 5.15 -12.60
CA LYS A 28 -12.75 5.15 -14.05
C LYS A 28 -11.85 3.97 -14.48
N HIS A 29 -10.93 3.52 -13.62
CA HIS A 29 -10.07 2.37 -13.86
C HIS A 29 -10.71 1.04 -13.44
N SER A 30 -12.02 1.03 -13.19
CA SER A 30 -12.79 -0.17 -12.83
C SER A 30 -12.20 -0.90 -11.62
N LEU A 31 -11.75 -0.14 -10.62
CA LEU A 31 -11.46 -0.67 -9.30
C LEU A 31 -12.77 -0.80 -8.51
N ASP A 32 -12.86 -1.84 -7.70
CA ASP A 32 -13.98 -2.08 -6.77
C ASP A 32 -13.70 -1.48 -5.38
N GLY A 33 -12.44 -1.10 -5.11
CA GLY A 33 -12.04 -0.47 -3.87
C GLY A 33 -10.60 0.02 -3.90
N ILE A 34 -10.24 0.80 -2.88
CA ILE A 34 -8.90 1.37 -2.70
C ILE A 34 -8.53 1.41 -1.22
N ALA A 35 -7.24 1.32 -0.91
CA ALA A 35 -6.70 1.73 0.37
C ALA A 35 -5.92 3.05 0.20
N ILE A 36 -6.21 4.01 1.05
CA ILE A 36 -5.42 5.23 1.17
C ILE A 36 -4.45 5.05 2.32
N THR A 37 -3.17 5.16 2.02
CA THR A 37 -2.06 4.81 2.92
C THR A 37 -1.04 5.94 2.96
N ASP A 38 -1.49 7.15 3.31
CA ASP A 38 -0.59 8.30 3.47
C ASP A 38 0.52 8.01 4.49
N HIS A 39 1.71 8.58 4.29
CA HIS A 39 2.82 8.43 5.21
C HIS A 39 2.49 9.03 6.58
N HIS A 40 2.46 8.20 7.62
CA HIS A 40 2.20 8.58 9.02
C HIS A 40 0.95 9.46 9.18
N GLU A 41 -0.11 9.22 8.38
CA GLU A 41 -1.31 10.04 8.40
C GLU A 41 -2.55 9.29 7.87
N THR A 42 -3.68 9.44 8.55
CA THR A 42 -4.96 8.84 8.13
C THR A 42 -6.00 9.85 7.65
N LYS A 43 -5.72 11.18 7.78
CA LYS A 43 -6.70 12.22 7.38
C LYS A 43 -7.12 12.13 5.93
N GLY A 44 -6.18 11.84 5.02
CA GLY A 44 -6.48 11.66 3.61
C GLY A 44 -7.46 10.51 3.37
N ALA A 45 -7.21 9.38 4.02
CA ALA A 45 -8.08 8.21 3.96
C ALA A 45 -9.50 8.51 4.47
N LEU A 46 -9.60 9.19 5.61
CA LEU A 46 -10.88 9.60 6.20
C LEU A 46 -11.64 10.58 5.29
N GLU A 47 -10.94 11.52 4.64
CA GLU A 47 -11.56 12.44 3.69
C GLU A 47 -12.08 11.70 2.45
N VAL A 48 -11.28 10.80 1.85
CA VAL A 48 -11.71 9.97 0.72
C VAL A 48 -12.92 9.13 1.09
N LYS A 49 -12.90 8.47 2.26
CA LYS A 49 -14.01 7.66 2.76
C LYS A 49 -15.29 8.50 2.96
N LYS A 50 -15.17 9.70 3.52
CA LYS A 50 -16.31 10.64 3.70
C LYS A 50 -16.91 11.09 2.36
N LEU A 51 -16.09 11.30 1.35
CA LEU A 51 -16.50 11.71 0.00
C LEU A 51 -17.15 10.58 -0.79
N ASN A 52 -16.79 9.34 -0.51
CA ASN A 52 -17.39 8.18 -1.16
C ASN A 52 -18.85 7.99 -0.70
N LYS A 53 -19.79 8.02 -1.65
CA LYS A 53 -21.22 7.77 -1.43
C LYS A 53 -21.69 6.47 -2.07
N ASP A 54 -20.80 5.78 -2.74
CA ASP A 54 -21.06 4.52 -3.39
C ASP A 54 -20.82 3.38 -2.41
N LYS A 55 -21.86 2.60 -2.13
CA LYS A 55 -21.81 1.49 -1.18
C LYS A 55 -21.11 0.24 -1.74
N ASP A 56 -21.03 0.15 -3.06
CA ASP A 56 -20.41 -0.96 -3.77
C ASP A 56 -18.91 -0.71 -4.02
N PHE A 57 -18.40 0.48 -3.66
CA PHE A 57 -17.00 0.86 -3.75
C PHE A 57 -16.39 1.01 -2.35
N GLU A 58 -15.44 0.16 -2.00
CA GLU A 58 -14.81 0.24 -0.67
C GLU A 58 -13.66 1.24 -0.63
N VAL A 59 -13.62 2.06 0.44
CA VAL A 59 -12.47 2.91 0.80
C VAL A 59 -11.93 2.45 2.15
N ILE A 60 -10.77 1.83 2.12
CA ILE A 60 -10.06 1.36 3.30
C ILE A 60 -9.23 2.52 3.88
N VAL A 61 -9.43 2.78 5.17
CA VAL A 61 -8.57 3.69 5.93
C VAL A 61 -7.30 2.93 6.28
N GLY A 62 -6.18 3.39 5.76
CA GLY A 62 -4.87 2.81 6.01
C GLY A 62 -3.82 3.87 6.26
N GLU A 63 -2.60 3.41 6.43
CA GLU A 63 -1.40 4.21 6.67
C GLU A 63 -0.17 3.47 6.16
N GLU A 64 0.77 4.19 5.56
CA GLU A 64 2.12 3.69 5.35
C GLU A 64 3.01 4.19 6.48
N VAL A 65 3.45 3.28 7.34
CA VAL A 65 4.31 3.57 8.48
C VAL A 65 5.75 3.21 8.13
N SER A 66 6.62 4.21 8.12
CA SER A 66 8.08 3.99 7.99
C SER A 66 8.63 3.57 9.35
N THR A 67 8.93 2.27 9.47
CA THR A 67 9.47 1.69 10.70
C THR A 67 11.00 1.65 10.67
N ASN A 68 11.59 1.33 11.83
CA ASN A 68 13.04 1.07 11.96
C ASN A 68 13.56 -0.09 11.10
N PHE A 69 12.68 -0.94 10.54
CA PHE A 69 13.03 -2.05 9.64
C PHE A 69 12.51 -1.90 8.21
N GLY A 70 11.90 -0.80 7.86
CA GLY A 70 11.32 -0.51 6.56
C GLY A 70 9.83 -0.21 6.62
N ASP A 71 9.23 0.00 5.46
CA ASP A 71 7.86 0.49 5.38
C ASP A 71 6.82 -0.64 5.50
N VAL A 72 5.74 -0.37 6.20
CA VAL A 72 4.59 -1.27 6.34
C VAL A 72 3.28 -0.56 6.01
N LEU A 73 2.40 -1.25 5.31
CA LEU A 73 1.03 -0.81 5.04
C LEU A 73 0.11 -1.39 6.10
N VAL A 74 -0.62 -0.54 6.78
CA VAL A 74 -1.60 -0.95 7.77
C VAL A 74 -2.98 -0.57 7.27
N TYR A 75 -3.91 -1.54 7.22
CA TYR A 75 -5.26 -1.38 6.67
C TYR A 75 -6.34 -1.52 7.73
N TYR A 76 -7.46 -0.84 7.53
CA TYR A 76 -8.63 -0.83 8.43
C TYR A 76 -8.35 -0.19 9.78
N LEU A 77 -7.61 0.91 9.77
CA LEU A 77 -7.33 1.68 10.96
C LEU A 77 -8.56 2.46 11.45
N ASN A 78 -8.72 2.52 12.77
CA ASN A 78 -9.66 3.38 13.46
C ASN A 78 -9.01 4.70 13.90
N LYS A 79 -7.73 4.66 14.21
CA LYS A 79 -6.89 5.82 14.53
C LYS A 79 -5.49 5.64 13.92
N LYS A 80 -4.80 6.74 13.73
CA LYS A 80 -3.40 6.78 13.29
C LYS A 80 -2.49 5.98 14.23
N ILE A 81 -1.43 5.39 13.68
CA ILE A 81 -0.33 4.79 14.43
C ILE A 81 0.77 5.84 14.61
N ASP A 82 1.17 6.09 15.84
CA ASP A 82 2.23 7.07 16.15
C ASP A 82 3.60 6.39 16.40
N GLU A 83 3.61 5.10 16.63
CA GLU A 83 4.80 4.27 16.82
C GLU A 83 5.60 4.13 15.52
N ILE A 84 6.92 3.96 15.65
CA ILE A 84 7.85 3.73 14.54
C ILE A 84 8.72 2.48 14.72
N ASP A 85 8.73 1.86 15.90
CA ASP A 85 9.29 0.53 16.06
C ASP A 85 8.35 -0.50 15.41
N PHE A 86 8.88 -1.38 14.59
CA PHE A 86 8.09 -2.38 13.86
C PHE A 86 7.21 -3.24 14.76
N TYR A 87 7.73 -3.66 15.89
CA TYR A 87 6.97 -4.54 16.80
C TYR A 87 5.86 -3.78 17.53
N GLU A 88 6.11 -2.52 17.90
CA GLU A 88 5.09 -1.64 18.48
C GLU A 88 4.00 -1.30 17.45
N VAL A 89 4.37 -1.04 16.21
CA VAL A 89 3.42 -0.86 15.08
C VAL A 89 2.54 -2.11 14.92
N VAL A 90 3.13 -3.30 14.95
CA VAL A 90 2.38 -4.57 14.88
C VAL A 90 1.40 -4.69 16.05
N GLU A 91 1.84 -4.40 17.27
CA GLU A 91 1.00 -4.48 18.46
C GLU A 91 -0.18 -3.51 18.38
N GLU A 92 0.08 -2.24 18.01
CA GLU A 92 -0.96 -1.22 17.89
C GLU A 92 -1.95 -1.54 16.76
N ALA A 93 -1.46 -2.03 15.62
CA ALA A 93 -2.33 -2.49 14.53
C ALA A 93 -3.24 -3.66 14.98
N ARG A 94 -2.72 -4.62 15.75
CA ARG A 94 -3.52 -5.74 16.27
C ARG A 94 -4.58 -5.29 17.28
N LYS A 95 -4.27 -4.31 18.16
CA LYS A 95 -5.27 -3.70 19.06
C LYS A 95 -6.44 -3.10 18.29
N GLN A 96 -6.19 -2.58 17.09
CA GLN A 96 -7.21 -2.01 16.21
C GLN A 96 -7.87 -3.05 15.29
N ASN A 97 -7.52 -4.33 15.39
CA ASN A 97 -7.95 -5.37 14.44
C ASN A 97 -7.60 -5.01 12.97
N ALA A 98 -6.50 -4.30 12.78
CA ALA A 98 -5.99 -3.91 11.47
C ALA A 98 -5.20 -5.04 10.80
N LEU A 99 -5.05 -4.98 9.47
CA LEU A 99 -4.24 -5.88 8.68
C LEU A 99 -2.90 -5.21 8.34
N ILE A 100 -1.84 -6.02 8.27
CA ILE A 100 -0.47 -5.55 8.05
C ILE A 100 0.10 -6.20 6.80
N SER A 101 0.60 -5.40 5.87
CA SER A 101 1.37 -5.85 4.71
C SER A 101 2.75 -5.18 4.69
N ILE A 102 3.82 -5.94 4.49
CA ILE A 102 5.14 -5.33 4.25
C ILE A 102 5.11 -4.62 2.90
N ALA A 103 5.40 -3.31 2.89
CA ALA A 103 5.44 -2.51 1.67
C ALA A 103 6.72 -2.81 0.88
N HIS A 104 6.59 -2.99 -0.44
CA HIS A 104 7.71 -3.11 -1.40
C HIS A 104 9.04 -3.65 -0.82
N PRO A 105 9.08 -4.86 -0.21
CA PRO A 105 10.14 -5.33 0.71
C PRO A 105 11.55 -5.38 0.10
N PHE A 106 11.66 -5.47 -1.21
CA PHE A 106 12.94 -5.55 -1.92
C PHE A 106 13.27 -4.32 -2.76
N ARG A 107 12.52 -3.22 -2.58
CA ARG A 107 12.65 -2.02 -3.40
C ARG A 107 14.06 -1.45 -3.34
N THR A 108 14.72 -1.40 -4.49
CA THR A 108 16.01 -0.76 -4.69
C THR A 108 15.79 0.61 -5.32
N THR A 109 16.33 1.67 -4.73
CA THR A 109 16.34 3.01 -5.32
C THR A 109 17.76 3.54 -5.38
N LEU A 110 18.00 4.53 -6.28
CA LEU A 110 19.33 5.15 -6.43
C LEU A 110 19.71 6.07 -5.26
N VAL A 111 18.74 6.43 -4.41
CA VAL A 111 18.92 7.50 -3.40
C VAL A 111 18.80 6.99 -1.98
N HIS A 112 17.93 6.02 -1.73
CA HIS A 112 17.70 5.44 -0.41
C HIS A 112 17.40 3.95 -0.52
N ASP A 113 17.91 3.17 0.42
CA ASP A 113 17.55 1.76 0.55
C ASP A 113 16.25 1.66 1.37
N HIS A 114 15.14 1.47 0.65
CA HIS A 114 13.80 1.29 1.24
C HIS A 114 13.44 -0.19 1.44
N LYS A 115 14.44 -1.07 1.47
CA LYS A 115 14.21 -2.50 1.68
C LYS A 115 13.79 -2.77 3.11
N PHE A 116 12.90 -3.73 3.24
CA PHE A 116 12.59 -4.29 4.55
C PHE A 116 13.79 -5.11 5.06
N GLN A 117 14.28 -4.77 6.24
CA GLN A 117 15.58 -5.25 6.74
C GLN A 117 15.52 -6.58 7.49
N LEU A 118 14.33 -6.98 7.96
CA LEU A 118 14.18 -8.27 8.62
C LEU A 118 13.87 -9.37 7.59
N PRO A 119 14.42 -10.59 7.79
CA PRO A 119 13.99 -11.74 7.02
C PRO A 119 12.48 -11.98 7.18
N LEU A 120 11.75 -12.12 6.06
CA LEU A 120 10.29 -12.30 6.08
C LEU A 120 9.87 -13.54 6.89
N GLU A 121 10.71 -14.57 6.95
CA GLU A 121 10.51 -15.77 7.75
C GLU A 121 10.36 -15.46 9.26
N LYS A 122 11.09 -14.47 9.77
CA LYS A 122 11.05 -14.08 11.19
C LYS A 122 9.77 -13.32 11.54
N VAL A 123 9.17 -12.67 10.58
CA VAL A 123 7.99 -11.82 10.79
C VAL A 123 6.69 -12.40 10.22
N ARG A 124 6.74 -13.52 9.49
CA ARG A 124 5.58 -14.10 8.78
C ARG A 124 4.32 -14.29 9.65
N ASN A 125 4.51 -14.57 10.94
CA ASN A 125 3.39 -14.78 11.88
C ASN A 125 2.89 -13.47 12.51
N LYS A 126 3.51 -12.33 12.18
CA LYS A 126 3.17 -11.00 12.68
C LYS A 126 2.47 -10.14 11.62
N ILE A 127 2.53 -10.56 10.36
CA ILE A 127 1.98 -9.84 9.21
C ILE A 127 0.88 -10.67 8.52
N ASP A 128 0.03 -10.02 7.76
CA ASP A 128 -1.06 -10.68 7.02
C ASP A 128 -0.69 -10.86 5.55
N ALA A 129 0.15 -9.99 4.99
CA ALA A 129 0.54 -10.01 3.59
C ALA A 129 1.93 -9.41 3.33
N VAL A 130 2.36 -9.55 2.08
CA VAL A 130 3.53 -8.87 1.51
C VAL A 130 3.11 -8.21 0.20
N GLU A 131 3.51 -6.96 -0.02
CA GLU A 131 3.32 -6.28 -1.29
C GLU A 131 4.26 -6.87 -2.34
N CYS A 132 3.69 -7.71 -3.21
CA CYS A 132 4.39 -8.46 -4.23
C CYS A 132 4.44 -7.74 -5.58
N PHE A 133 3.58 -6.75 -5.78
CA PHE A 133 3.61 -5.89 -6.94
C PHE A 133 3.35 -4.43 -6.52
N ASN A 134 4.37 -3.61 -6.64
CA ASN A 134 4.30 -2.17 -6.48
C ASN A 134 4.68 -1.52 -7.81
N ALA A 135 3.82 -0.63 -8.34
CA ALA A 135 4.02 -0.05 -9.68
C ALA A 135 5.24 0.87 -9.78
N ARG A 136 5.79 1.32 -8.65
CA ARG A 136 7.01 2.13 -8.58
C ARG A 136 8.28 1.33 -8.31
N THR A 137 8.15 0.01 -8.14
CA THR A 137 9.25 -0.90 -7.85
C THR A 137 9.73 -1.59 -9.14
N LEU A 138 11.04 -1.85 -9.24
CA LEU A 138 11.61 -2.54 -10.39
C LEU A 138 11.04 -3.95 -10.56
N PRO A 139 10.89 -4.45 -11.82
CA PRO A 139 10.32 -5.78 -12.05
C PRO A 139 11.05 -6.90 -11.30
N GLY A 140 12.38 -6.84 -11.23
CA GLY A 140 13.19 -7.82 -10.51
C GLY A 140 12.92 -7.85 -9.00
N ASP A 141 12.63 -6.69 -8.40
CA ASP A 141 12.35 -6.59 -6.98
C ASP A 141 10.91 -7.04 -6.66
N ASN A 142 9.93 -6.72 -7.54
CA ASN A 142 8.59 -7.30 -7.47
C ASN A 142 8.64 -8.83 -7.62
N ALA A 143 9.46 -9.36 -8.53
CA ALA A 143 9.63 -10.81 -8.69
C ALA A 143 10.20 -11.47 -7.42
N LYS A 144 11.20 -10.86 -6.78
CA LYS A 144 11.74 -11.35 -5.49
C LYS A 144 10.67 -11.37 -4.41
N ALA A 145 9.85 -10.31 -4.28
CA ALA A 145 8.76 -10.26 -3.32
C ALA A 145 7.73 -11.38 -3.56
N ASN A 146 7.37 -11.59 -4.83
CA ASN A 146 6.42 -12.63 -5.21
C ASN A 146 6.95 -14.05 -4.91
N ILE A 147 8.23 -14.31 -5.19
CA ILE A 147 8.89 -15.60 -4.89
C ILE A 147 8.94 -15.81 -3.36
N ALA A 148 9.38 -14.80 -2.60
CA ALA A 148 9.48 -14.90 -1.14
C ALA A 148 8.11 -15.15 -0.48
N ALA A 149 7.07 -14.40 -0.87
CA ALA A 149 5.73 -14.59 -0.36
C ALA A 149 5.18 -15.98 -0.68
N SER A 150 5.44 -16.50 -1.91
CA SER A 150 5.03 -17.85 -2.30
C SER A 150 5.74 -18.92 -1.47
N SER A 151 7.06 -18.84 -1.32
CA SER A 151 7.85 -19.84 -0.59
C SER A 151 7.50 -19.88 0.91
N LEU A 152 7.11 -18.76 1.48
CA LEU A 152 6.74 -18.64 2.89
C LEU A 152 5.23 -18.82 3.13
N ASN A 153 4.45 -19.03 2.06
CA ASN A 153 3.01 -19.15 2.11
C ASN A 153 2.36 -17.95 2.82
N ILE A 154 2.75 -16.72 2.41
CA ILE A 154 2.18 -15.45 2.87
C ILE A 154 1.24 -14.91 1.78
N ALA A 155 0.14 -14.27 2.15
CA ALA A 155 -0.76 -13.62 1.20
C ALA A 155 -0.06 -12.47 0.47
N LYS A 156 -0.53 -12.18 -0.76
CA LYS A 156 0.07 -11.18 -1.64
C LYS A 156 -0.83 -9.98 -1.78
N THR A 157 -0.25 -8.79 -1.73
CA THR A 157 -0.94 -7.54 -2.08
C THR A 157 -0.22 -6.84 -3.22
N ALA A 158 -0.91 -5.90 -3.86
CA ALA A 158 -0.37 -5.00 -4.85
C ALA A 158 -1.01 -3.62 -4.72
N GLY A 159 -0.24 -2.60 -5.05
CA GLY A 159 -0.71 -1.23 -5.11
C GLY A 159 0.08 -0.38 -6.09
N SER A 160 -0.54 0.69 -6.57
CA SER A 160 0.09 1.62 -7.50
C SER A 160 1.19 2.47 -6.86
N ASP A 161 1.13 2.64 -5.54
CA ASP A 161 1.97 3.60 -4.82
C ASP A 161 1.82 5.02 -5.43
N SER A 162 0.57 5.34 -5.84
CA SER A 162 0.29 6.52 -6.63
C SER A 162 0.43 7.80 -5.82
N HIS A 163 1.14 8.76 -6.40
CA HIS A 163 1.34 10.12 -5.91
C HIS A 163 0.84 11.15 -6.91
N PHE A 164 0.62 10.74 -8.17
CA PHE A 164 0.12 11.55 -9.26
C PHE A 164 -1.01 10.84 -9.99
N PHE A 165 -1.88 11.62 -10.63
CA PHE A 165 -3.13 11.14 -11.23
C PHE A 165 -2.95 10.03 -12.27
N PHE A 166 -1.84 10.01 -12.98
CA PHE A 166 -1.54 9.03 -14.04
C PHE A 166 -1.08 7.66 -13.50
N GLU A 167 -0.78 7.56 -12.20
CA GLU A 167 -0.35 6.31 -11.55
C GLU A 167 -1.53 5.50 -10.97
N ILE A 168 -2.68 6.16 -10.73
CA ILE A 168 -3.83 5.54 -10.06
C ILE A 168 -4.30 4.29 -10.82
N GLY A 169 -4.42 3.17 -10.09
CA GLY A 169 -4.92 1.90 -10.62
C GLY A 169 -3.92 1.17 -11.55
N THR A 170 -2.64 1.59 -11.57
CA THR A 170 -1.61 0.90 -12.35
C THR A 170 -1.18 -0.44 -11.76
N ALA A 171 -1.49 -0.70 -10.48
CA ALA A 171 -1.33 -2.01 -9.84
C ALA A 171 -2.47 -2.26 -8.87
N TYR A 172 -2.84 -3.53 -8.70
CA TYR A 172 -4.00 -3.91 -7.90
C TYR A 172 -3.95 -5.36 -7.44
N THR A 173 -4.64 -5.62 -6.36
CA THR A 173 -4.89 -6.94 -5.78
C THR A 173 -6.24 -7.46 -6.25
N ILE A 174 -6.31 -8.72 -6.66
CA ILE A 174 -7.51 -9.41 -7.15
C ILE A 174 -7.90 -10.49 -6.15
N PHE A 175 -9.18 -10.57 -5.79
CA PHE A 175 -9.74 -11.57 -4.88
C PHE A 175 -11.26 -11.70 -5.07
N ASP A 176 -11.84 -12.81 -4.58
CA ASP A 176 -13.24 -13.16 -4.84
C ASP A 176 -14.16 -13.00 -3.61
N SER A 177 -13.59 -12.89 -2.37
CA SER A 177 -14.29 -12.64 -1.11
C SER A 177 -14.03 -11.21 -0.60
N ASP A 178 -14.36 -10.89 0.65
CA ASP A 178 -13.82 -9.67 1.27
C ASP A 178 -12.30 -9.76 1.48
N LEU A 179 -11.62 -8.62 1.54
CA LEU A 179 -10.15 -8.58 1.61
C LEU A 179 -9.58 -9.31 2.83
N ARG A 180 -10.23 -9.20 4.01
CA ARG A 180 -9.77 -9.88 5.23
C ARG A 180 -9.79 -11.39 5.08
N THR A 181 -10.89 -11.93 4.55
CA THR A 181 -11.04 -13.35 4.26
C THR A 181 -10.03 -13.81 3.21
N ALA A 182 -9.88 -13.06 2.12
CA ALA A 182 -8.95 -13.39 1.05
C ALA A 182 -7.49 -13.44 1.52
N LEU A 183 -7.04 -12.46 2.32
CA LEU A 183 -5.69 -12.45 2.90
C LEU A 183 -5.49 -13.60 3.89
N LYS A 184 -6.46 -13.85 4.76
CA LYS A 184 -6.39 -14.97 5.72
C LYS A 184 -6.28 -16.33 5.02
N LYS A 185 -7.03 -16.52 3.93
CA LYS A 185 -7.00 -17.74 3.12
C LYS A 185 -5.87 -17.77 2.10
N LYS A 186 -5.17 -16.63 1.90
CA LYS A 186 -4.10 -16.47 0.89
C LYS A 186 -4.62 -16.66 -0.55
N GLU A 187 -5.86 -16.28 -0.78
CA GLU A 187 -6.58 -16.37 -2.04
C GLU A 187 -6.53 -15.03 -2.81
N THR A 188 -5.38 -14.36 -2.77
CA THR A 188 -5.14 -13.11 -3.48
C THR A 188 -4.19 -13.30 -4.65
N ARG A 189 -4.44 -12.55 -5.73
CA ARG A 189 -3.56 -12.43 -6.91
C ARG A 189 -3.17 -10.98 -7.10
N VAL A 190 -2.04 -10.73 -7.71
CA VAL A 190 -1.51 -9.39 -7.97
C VAL A 190 -1.30 -9.18 -9.45
N ASP A 191 -1.61 -7.98 -9.94
CA ASP A 191 -1.42 -7.62 -11.34
C ASP A 191 -1.17 -6.10 -11.47
N GLY A 192 -0.59 -5.67 -12.59
CA GLY A 192 -0.32 -4.26 -12.83
C GLY A 192 0.71 -3.97 -13.91
N THR A 193 1.10 -2.71 -13.98
CA THR A 193 2.13 -2.19 -14.87
C THR A 193 3.03 -1.18 -14.16
N ILE A 194 4.32 -1.20 -14.46
CA ILE A 194 5.31 -0.25 -13.94
C ILE A 194 5.55 0.95 -14.86
N LYS A 195 4.71 1.14 -15.89
CA LYS A 195 4.90 2.11 -16.97
C LYS A 195 5.28 3.53 -16.49
N PHE A 196 4.74 3.96 -15.36
CA PHE A 196 4.93 5.31 -14.85
C PHE A 196 5.81 5.39 -13.59
N GLY A 197 6.23 4.25 -13.02
CA GLY A 197 6.86 4.19 -11.70
C GLY A 197 8.14 5.01 -11.56
N ALA A 198 9.07 4.91 -12.52
CA ALA A 198 10.31 5.67 -12.49
C ALA A 198 10.08 7.18 -12.62
N PHE A 199 9.17 7.59 -13.51
CA PHE A 199 8.82 9.00 -13.72
C PHE A 199 8.11 9.58 -12.50
N GLY A 200 7.11 8.88 -11.96
CA GLY A 200 6.40 9.28 -10.75
C GLY A 200 7.34 9.35 -9.53
N GLY A 201 8.28 8.41 -9.41
CA GLY A 201 9.31 8.44 -8.35
C GLY A 201 10.19 9.68 -8.41
N ALA A 202 10.67 10.07 -9.61
CA ALA A 202 11.45 11.29 -9.81
C ALA A 202 10.66 12.55 -9.44
N LEU A 203 9.40 12.64 -9.87
CA LEU A 203 8.53 13.78 -9.53
C LEU A 203 8.28 13.88 -8.02
N SER A 204 8.03 12.77 -7.33
CA SER A 204 7.83 12.75 -5.87
C SER A 204 9.08 13.21 -5.12
N TYR A 205 10.25 12.79 -5.57
CA TYR A 205 11.54 13.22 -5.00
C TYR A 205 11.75 14.73 -5.12
N ILE A 206 11.49 15.30 -6.31
CA ILE A 206 11.57 16.75 -6.55
C ILE A 206 10.58 17.48 -5.64
N ARG A 207 9.31 17.05 -5.62
CA ARG A 207 8.26 17.67 -4.82
C ARG A 207 8.59 17.69 -3.32
N LYS A 208 9.08 16.57 -2.76
CA LYS A 208 9.43 16.47 -1.34
C LYS A 208 10.51 17.47 -0.91
N ARG A 209 11.36 17.93 -1.87
CA ARG A 209 12.43 18.91 -1.60
C ARG A 209 12.01 20.35 -1.80
N MET A 210 10.88 20.59 -2.48
CA MET A 210 10.37 21.94 -2.74
C MET A 210 9.40 22.43 -1.66
N LEU A 211 8.96 21.55 -0.76
CA LEU A 211 8.02 21.80 0.36
C LEU A 211 8.70 21.58 1.72
#